data_4685b2ce5cbd927b86091fc6be789335
#
_entry.id   4685b2ce5cbd927b86091fc6be789335
#
_cell.length_a   1.000
_cell.length_b   1.000
_cell.length_c   1.000
_cell.angle_alpha   90.00
_cell.angle_beta   90.00
_cell.angle_gamma   90.00
#
_symmetry.space_group_name_H-M   'P 1'
#
loop_
_entity.id
_entity.type
_entity.pdbx_description
1 polymer ?
#
loop_
_entity_poly.entity_id
_entity_poly.type
_entity_poly.pdbx_seq_one_letter_code
_entity_poly.pdbx_strand_id
1 'polypeptide(L)'
;MKTNVVVLVVLAVFYALSGVLYIVWNNIAGYEFEATGSVGLLLSGVLAAFIAYFLNAVNRSQGGILLPEDEPAANIDDADPEIGHFAPWSWWPLVLAFAVFLVFLGLAVGFWVIFLGIPFALIAIVGWTYEFYRGNFGH
;
A
#
# COMPACT_ATOMS: atom_id res chain seq x y z
N MET A 1 3.07 5.14 -16.55
CA MET A 1 3.87 5.26 -15.32
C MET A 1 4.37 6.66 -14.96
N LYS A 2 4.99 7.44 -15.85
CA LYS A 2 5.53 8.79 -15.53
C LYS A 2 4.50 9.75 -14.93
N THR A 3 3.29 9.77 -15.48
CA THR A 3 2.20 10.63 -14.99
C THR A 3 1.84 10.30 -13.53
N ASN A 4 1.76 9.02 -13.18
CA ASN A 4 1.46 8.59 -11.81
C ASN A 4 2.54 9.02 -10.82
N VAL A 5 3.82 8.95 -11.23
CA VAL A 5 4.93 9.45 -10.41
C VAL A 5 4.79 10.95 -10.14
N VAL A 6 4.48 11.75 -11.17
CA VAL A 6 4.30 13.20 -11.03
C VAL A 6 3.13 13.50 -10.09
N VAL A 7 1.99 12.85 -10.27
CA VAL A 7 0.81 13.04 -9.40
C VAL A 7 1.14 12.72 -7.94
N LEU A 8 1.83 11.60 -7.68
CA LEU A 8 2.21 11.21 -6.32
C LEU A 8 3.23 12.15 -5.70
N VAL A 9 4.17 12.68 -6.48
CA VAL A 9 5.10 13.72 -5.99
C VAL A 9 4.35 15.00 -5.62
N VAL A 10 3.41 15.44 -6.45
CA VAL A 10 2.58 16.62 -6.16
C VAL A 10 1.76 16.40 -4.89
N LEU A 11 1.15 15.21 -4.72
CA LEU A 11 0.43 14.84 -3.50
C LEU A 11 1.33 14.81 -2.27
N ALA A 12 2.54 14.26 -2.39
CA ALA A 12 3.50 14.23 -1.29
C ALA A 12 3.85 15.65 -0.81
N VAL A 13 4.14 16.56 -1.74
CA VAL A 13 4.41 17.98 -1.44
C VAL A 13 3.19 18.64 -0.82
N PHE A 14 2.00 18.41 -1.38
CA PHE A 14 0.74 18.95 -0.85
C PHE A 14 0.51 18.52 0.59
N TYR A 15 0.62 17.22 0.89
CA TYR A 15 0.43 16.72 2.25
C TYR A 15 1.49 17.24 3.23
N ALA A 16 2.75 17.34 2.79
CA ALA A 16 3.82 17.89 3.62
C ALA A 16 3.55 19.36 3.97
N LEU A 17 3.20 20.18 2.97
CA LEU A 17 2.86 21.58 3.19
C LEU A 17 1.60 21.75 4.05
N SER A 18 0.56 20.96 3.79
CA SER A 18 -0.67 20.97 4.59
C SER A 18 -0.41 20.55 6.03
N GLY A 19 0.44 19.55 6.26
CA GLY A 19 0.82 19.11 7.60
C GLY A 19 1.58 20.19 8.37
N VAL A 20 2.56 20.82 7.73
CA VAL A 20 3.30 21.95 8.33
C VAL A 20 2.36 23.12 8.63
N LEU A 21 1.51 23.51 7.66
CA LEU A 21 0.53 24.57 7.83
C LEU A 21 -0.42 24.27 9.01
N TYR A 22 -0.89 23.04 9.11
CA TYR A 22 -1.79 22.60 10.19
C TYR A 22 -1.13 22.73 11.57
N ILE A 23 0.12 22.29 11.69
CA ILE A 23 0.90 22.41 12.95
C ILE A 23 1.10 23.88 13.33
N VAL A 24 1.51 24.70 12.35
CA VAL A 24 1.76 26.16 12.58
C VAL A 24 0.47 26.87 12.96
N TRP A 25 -0.63 26.56 12.27
CA TRP A 25 -1.93 27.19 12.55
C TRP A 25 -2.42 26.84 13.94
N ASN A 26 -2.37 25.57 14.35
CA ASN A 26 -2.76 25.16 15.71
C ASN A 26 -1.93 25.84 16.78
N ASN A 27 -0.64 26.00 16.56
CA ASN A 27 0.24 26.69 17.51
C ASN A 27 -0.10 28.19 17.62
N ILE A 28 -0.32 28.88 16.48
CA ILE A 28 -0.70 30.31 16.47
C ILE A 28 -2.08 30.52 17.10
N ALA A 29 -3.02 29.60 16.90
CA ALA A 29 -4.37 29.66 17.45
C ALA A 29 -4.42 29.33 18.96
N GLY A 30 -3.30 28.94 19.56
CA GLY A 30 -3.19 28.63 20.98
C GLY A 30 -3.80 27.26 21.37
N TYR A 31 -4.02 26.39 20.39
CA TYR A 31 -4.44 25.01 20.67
C TYR A 31 -3.26 24.15 21.08
N GLU A 32 -3.53 23.13 21.90
CA GLU A 32 -2.54 22.08 22.18
C GLU A 32 -2.18 21.33 20.90
N PHE A 33 -0.98 20.73 20.89
CA PHE A 33 -0.51 19.95 19.74
C PHE A 33 -1.48 18.80 19.46
N GLU A 34 -2.16 18.88 18.32
CA GLU A 34 -3.07 17.84 17.84
C GLU A 34 -2.29 16.83 17.00
N ALA A 35 -2.04 15.67 17.62
CA ALA A 35 -1.19 14.64 17.03
C ALA A 35 -1.86 13.92 15.84
N THR A 36 -3.16 13.69 15.89
CA THR A 36 -3.87 12.87 14.91
C THR A 36 -3.82 13.48 13.51
N GLY A 37 -4.22 14.75 13.37
CA GLY A 37 -4.18 15.45 12.09
C GLY A 37 -2.76 15.73 11.62
N SER A 38 -1.87 16.15 12.53
CA SER A 38 -0.47 16.44 12.20
C SER A 38 0.27 15.21 11.68
N VAL A 39 0.20 14.11 12.42
CA VAL A 39 0.87 12.85 12.06
C VAL A 39 0.20 12.23 10.84
N GLY A 40 -1.14 12.24 10.77
CA GLY A 40 -1.88 11.70 9.64
C GLY A 40 -1.51 12.37 8.32
N LEU A 41 -1.44 13.70 8.27
CA LEU A 41 -1.04 14.45 7.07
C LEU A 41 0.42 14.16 6.67
N LEU A 42 1.34 14.20 7.64
CA LEU A 42 2.76 13.95 7.35
C LEU A 42 3.01 12.51 6.89
N LEU A 43 2.39 11.51 7.53
CA LEU A 43 2.50 10.11 7.11
C LEU A 43 1.89 9.87 5.73
N SER A 44 0.79 10.54 5.39
CA SER A 44 0.22 10.49 4.02
C SER A 44 1.19 11.03 2.99
N GLY A 45 1.91 12.12 3.32
CA GLY A 45 2.99 12.66 2.48
C GLY A 45 4.14 11.68 2.29
N VAL A 46 4.59 11.06 3.38
CA VAL A 46 5.65 10.03 3.35
C VAL A 46 5.22 8.83 2.51
N LEU A 47 3.99 8.35 2.67
CA LEU A 47 3.44 7.25 1.87
C LEU A 47 3.43 7.58 0.38
N ALA A 48 2.90 8.77 0.01
CA ALA A 48 2.86 9.20 -1.38
C ALA A 48 4.28 9.32 -1.98
N ALA A 49 5.23 9.87 -1.22
CA ALA A 49 6.64 9.97 -1.64
C ALA A 49 7.28 8.59 -1.81
N PHE A 50 7.01 7.66 -0.91
CA PHE A 50 7.53 6.28 -0.99
C PHE A 50 7.01 5.56 -2.24
N ILE A 51 5.71 5.65 -2.52
CA ILE A 51 5.11 5.05 -3.72
C ILE A 51 5.68 5.71 -4.98
N ALA A 52 5.81 7.04 -5.00
CA ALA A 52 6.41 7.78 -6.12
C ALA A 52 7.85 7.33 -6.39
N TYR A 53 8.64 7.18 -5.33
CA TYR A 53 10.01 6.68 -5.42
C TYR A 53 10.06 5.28 -6.02
N PHE A 54 9.24 4.36 -5.50
CA PHE A 54 9.18 2.98 -5.97
C PHE A 54 8.77 2.90 -7.45
N LEU A 55 7.69 3.58 -7.84
CA LEU A 55 7.25 3.62 -9.24
C LEU A 55 8.30 4.24 -10.17
N ASN A 56 9.01 5.27 -9.70
CA ASN A 56 10.10 5.87 -10.48
C ASN A 56 11.30 4.90 -10.62
N ALA A 57 11.62 4.14 -9.58
CA ALA A 57 12.66 3.11 -9.62
C ALA A 57 12.28 2.00 -10.61
N VAL A 58 11.04 1.51 -10.57
CA VAL A 58 10.51 0.51 -11.53
C VAL A 58 10.56 1.06 -12.97
N ASN A 59 10.09 2.29 -13.19
CA ASN A 59 10.13 2.90 -14.52
C ASN A 59 11.56 3.07 -15.06
N ARG A 60 12.54 3.33 -14.19
CA ARG A 60 13.95 3.39 -14.57
C ARG A 60 14.53 2.00 -14.89
N SER A 61 14.18 0.98 -14.12
CA SER A 61 14.66 -0.40 -14.36
C SER A 61 14.13 -0.97 -15.68
N GLN A 62 12.95 -0.53 -16.13
CA GLN A 62 12.37 -0.85 -17.42
C GLN A 62 12.97 -0.06 -18.61
N GLY A 63 13.99 0.74 -18.36
CA GLY A 63 14.63 1.57 -19.40
C GLY A 63 13.79 2.76 -19.87
N GLY A 64 12.71 3.09 -19.19
CA GLY A 64 11.81 4.21 -19.54
C GLY A 64 10.99 3.98 -20.83
N ILE A 65 10.93 2.74 -21.30
CA ILE A 65 10.12 2.34 -22.45
C ILE A 65 8.65 2.34 -22.02
N LEU A 66 7.76 2.85 -22.89
CA LEU A 66 6.32 2.74 -22.65
C LEU A 66 5.93 1.26 -22.76
N LEU A 67 5.29 0.75 -21.73
CA LEU A 67 4.68 -0.57 -21.79
C LEU A 67 3.37 -0.50 -22.59
N PRO A 68 2.91 -1.62 -23.17
CA PRO A 68 1.64 -1.64 -23.91
C PRO A 68 0.46 -1.08 -23.09
N GLU A 69 0.45 -1.27 -21.78
CA GLU A 69 -0.58 -0.76 -20.86
C GLU A 69 -0.55 0.77 -20.72
N ASP A 70 0.55 1.42 -21.02
CA ASP A 70 0.72 2.88 -20.96
C ASP A 70 0.57 3.55 -22.35
N GLU A 71 0.42 2.74 -23.44
CA GLU A 71 0.31 3.22 -24.82
C GLU A 71 -1.17 3.27 -25.25
N PRO A 72 -1.75 4.46 -25.51
CA PRO A 72 -3.16 4.58 -25.88
C PRO A 72 -3.53 3.90 -27.21
N ALA A 73 -2.56 3.64 -28.07
CA ALA A 73 -2.76 3.01 -29.37
C ALA A 73 -2.46 1.49 -29.36
N ALA A 74 -2.03 0.94 -28.23
CA ALA A 74 -1.74 -0.49 -28.13
C ALA A 74 -3.01 -1.34 -28.16
N ASN A 75 -2.91 -2.52 -28.77
CA ASN A 75 -3.94 -3.54 -28.75
C ASN A 75 -3.70 -4.50 -27.57
N ILE A 76 -4.73 -5.24 -27.18
CA ILE A 76 -4.64 -6.26 -26.11
C ILE A 76 -3.58 -7.31 -26.41
N ASP A 77 -3.39 -7.65 -27.68
CA ASP A 77 -2.43 -8.68 -28.14
C ASP A 77 -0.96 -8.20 -28.06
N ASP A 78 -0.72 -6.91 -27.87
CA ASP A 78 0.64 -6.35 -27.71
C ASP A 78 1.17 -6.54 -26.29
N ALA A 79 0.29 -6.85 -25.33
CA ALA A 79 0.66 -7.11 -23.93
C ALA A 79 1.17 -8.55 -23.75
N ASP A 80 2.01 -8.75 -22.73
CA ASP A 80 2.44 -10.08 -22.34
C ASP A 80 1.23 -10.90 -21.86
N PRO A 81 0.92 -12.06 -22.49
CA PRO A 81 -0.17 -12.90 -22.07
C PRO A 81 0.05 -13.51 -20.67
N GLU A 82 1.29 -13.59 -20.21
CA GLU A 82 1.65 -14.08 -18.88
C GLU A 82 1.86 -12.92 -17.89
N ILE A 83 0.77 -12.50 -17.22
CA ILE A 83 0.78 -11.38 -16.28
C ILE A 83 1.37 -11.76 -14.90
N GLY A 84 1.82 -12.98 -14.71
CA GLY A 84 2.41 -13.47 -13.47
C GLY A 84 1.80 -14.79 -12.99
N HIS A 85 2.36 -15.29 -11.90
CA HIS A 85 1.96 -16.57 -11.34
C HIS A 85 0.97 -16.33 -10.19
N PHE A 86 -0.24 -16.90 -10.29
CA PHE A 86 -1.26 -16.85 -9.24
C PHE A 86 -1.57 -18.26 -8.75
N ALA A 87 -1.78 -18.40 -7.44
CA ALA A 87 -2.40 -19.60 -6.90
C ALA A 87 -3.92 -19.53 -7.14
N PRO A 88 -4.51 -20.33 -8.06
CA PRO A 88 -5.92 -20.18 -8.45
C PRO A 88 -6.90 -20.59 -7.36
N TRP A 89 -6.46 -21.27 -6.32
CA TRP A 89 -7.29 -21.89 -5.27
C TRP A 89 -6.85 -21.51 -3.85
N SER A 90 -6.20 -20.36 -3.67
CA SER A 90 -5.71 -19.95 -2.37
C SER A 90 -6.81 -19.52 -1.42
N TRP A 91 -6.87 -20.13 -0.24
CA TRP A 91 -7.73 -19.72 0.87
C TRP A 91 -7.05 -18.74 1.85
N TRP A 92 -5.73 -18.56 1.72
CA TRP A 92 -4.94 -17.74 2.63
C TRP A 92 -5.34 -16.25 2.65
N PRO A 93 -5.71 -15.64 1.51
CA PRO A 93 -6.23 -14.26 1.52
C PRO A 93 -7.50 -14.10 2.38
N LEU A 94 -8.38 -15.11 2.41
CA LEU A 94 -9.58 -15.10 3.26
C LEU A 94 -9.22 -15.17 4.74
N VAL A 95 -8.27 -16.04 5.10
CA VAL A 95 -7.78 -16.17 6.49
C VAL A 95 -7.11 -14.88 6.93
N LEU A 96 -6.32 -14.24 6.05
CA LEU A 96 -5.69 -12.95 6.32
C LEU A 96 -6.73 -11.84 6.50
N ALA A 97 -7.75 -11.79 5.63
CA ALA A 97 -8.84 -10.83 5.75
C ALA A 97 -9.61 -10.99 7.08
N PHE A 98 -9.85 -12.24 7.51
CA PHE A 98 -10.45 -12.53 8.82
C PHE A 98 -9.58 -12.05 9.98
N ALA A 99 -8.26 -12.25 9.90
CA ALA A 99 -7.32 -11.75 10.90
C ALA A 99 -7.35 -10.21 10.98
N VAL A 100 -7.34 -9.53 9.85
CA VAL A 100 -7.45 -8.07 9.75
C VAL A 100 -8.78 -7.59 10.34
N PHE A 101 -9.88 -8.27 10.01
CA PHE A 101 -11.20 -7.99 10.62
C PHE A 101 -11.15 -8.06 12.15
N LEU A 102 -10.52 -9.08 12.74
CA LEU A 102 -10.37 -9.20 14.19
C LEU A 102 -9.55 -8.05 14.78
N VAL A 103 -8.51 -7.60 14.09
CA VAL A 103 -7.70 -6.45 14.53
C VAL A 103 -8.55 -5.17 14.56
N PHE A 104 -9.29 -4.89 13.49
CA PHE A 104 -10.17 -3.71 13.47
C PHE A 104 -11.33 -3.81 14.46
N LEU A 105 -11.91 -5.00 14.59
CA LEU A 105 -12.94 -5.24 15.62
C LEU A 105 -12.38 -5.01 17.02
N GLY A 106 -11.13 -5.39 17.26
CA GLY A 106 -10.47 -5.20 18.55
C GLY A 106 -10.21 -3.73 18.88
N LEU A 107 -10.00 -2.87 17.89
CA LEU A 107 -9.93 -1.43 18.12
C LEU A 107 -11.28 -0.84 18.57
N ALA A 108 -12.39 -1.43 18.13
CA ALA A 108 -13.73 -0.95 18.49
C ALA A 108 -14.26 -1.55 19.80
N VAL A 109 -14.00 -2.83 20.07
CA VAL A 109 -14.59 -3.58 21.20
C VAL A 109 -13.62 -3.68 22.38
N GLY A 110 -12.32 -3.88 22.10
CA GLY A 110 -11.28 -3.99 23.12
C GLY A 110 -10.06 -4.76 22.64
N PHE A 111 -8.91 -4.38 23.13
CA PHE A 111 -7.60 -4.88 22.69
C PHE A 111 -7.41 -6.40 22.78
N TRP A 112 -8.14 -7.09 23.65
CA TRP A 112 -8.06 -8.55 23.77
C TRP A 112 -8.41 -9.28 22.46
N VAL A 113 -9.29 -8.71 21.63
CA VAL A 113 -9.67 -9.28 20.33
C VAL A 113 -8.51 -9.17 19.34
N ILE A 114 -7.68 -8.14 19.43
CA ILE A 114 -6.47 -8.00 18.58
C ILE A 114 -5.53 -9.18 18.82
N PHE A 115 -5.35 -9.59 20.08
CA PHE A 115 -4.49 -10.72 20.41
C PHE A 115 -4.99 -12.05 19.81
N LEU A 116 -6.28 -12.19 19.52
CA LEU A 116 -6.81 -13.30 18.76
C LEU A 116 -6.49 -13.18 17.27
N GLY A 117 -6.50 -11.99 16.72
CA GLY A 117 -6.20 -11.74 15.30
C GLY A 117 -4.74 -12.01 14.91
N ILE A 118 -3.80 -11.72 15.82
CA ILE A 118 -2.35 -11.86 15.53
C ILE A 118 -1.95 -13.26 15.11
N PRO A 119 -2.31 -14.35 15.82
CA PRO A 119 -1.97 -15.71 15.42
C PRO A 119 -2.53 -16.06 14.03
N PHE A 120 -3.78 -15.68 13.74
CA PHE A 120 -4.37 -15.91 12.42
C PHE A 120 -3.62 -15.15 11.32
N ALA A 121 -3.19 -13.91 11.57
CA ALA A 121 -2.40 -13.13 10.63
C ALA A 121 -1.05 -13.81 10.35
N LEU A 122 -0.35 -14.27 11.38
CA LEU A 122 0.94 -14.95 11.23
C LEU A 122 0.80 -16.26 10.46
N ILE A 123 -0.20 -17.08 10.80
CA ILE A 123 -0.48 -18.34 10.10
C ILE A 123 -0.83 -18.06 8.63
N ALA A 124 -1.67 -17.06 8.36
CA ALA A 124 -2.07 -16.70 7.01
C ALA A 124 -0.89 -16.22 6.14
N ILE A 125 -0.03 -15.35 6.69
CA ILE A 125 1.14 -14.84 5.97
C ILE A 125 2.12 -16.00 5.67
N VAL A 126 2.43 -16.83 6.66
CA VAL A 126 3.31 -17.97 6.47
C VAL A 126 2.72 -18.96 5.48
N GLY A 127 1.45 -19.33 5.65
CA GLY A 127 0.78 -20.29 4.76
C GLY A 127 0.71 -19.78 3.32
N TRP A 128 0.37 -18.51 3.12
CA TRP A 128 0.33 -17.88 1.79
C TRP A 128 1.71 -17.85 1.14
N THR A 129 2.74 -17.45 1.90
CA THR A 129 4.12 -17.46 1.40
C THR A 129 4.56 -18.87 1.01
N TYR A 130 4.29 -19.89 1.84
CA TYR A 130 4.67 -21.27 1.55
C TYR A 130 3.93 -21.87 0.34
N GLU A 131 2.72 -21.41 0.04
CA GLU A 131 1.95 -21.86 -1.14
C GLU A 131 2.69 -21.62 -2.44
N PHE A 132 3.45 -20.51 -2.53
CA PHE A 132 4.26 -20.17 -3.71
C PHE A 132 5.66 -20.80 -3.71
N TYR A 133 6.15 -21.28 -2.56
CA TYR A 133 7.48 -21.90 -2.47
C TYR A 133 7.44 -23.42 -2.43
N ARG A 134 6.31 -24.01 -2.06
CA ARG A 134 6.15 -25.46 -1.91
C ARG A 134 4.79 -25.92 -2.38
N GLY A 135 4.72 -27.13 -2.96
CA GLY A 135 3.49 -27.74 -3.43
C GLY A 135 3.27 -27.58 -4.93
N ASN A 136 2.02 -27.70 -5.35
CA ASN A 136 1.63 -27.69 -6.77
C ASN A 136 1.85 -26.34 -7.48
N PHE A 137 2.06 -25.27 -6.71
CA PHE A 137 2.24 -23.90 -7.21
C PHE A 137 3.64 -23.34 -6.90
N GLY A 138 4.58 -24.20 -6.46
CA GLY A 138 5.96 -23.83 -6.22
C GLY A 138 6.69 -23.55 -7.56
N HIS A 139 7.33 -22.40 -7.69
CA HIS A 139 8.16 -21.95 -8.81
C HIS A 139 9.59 -21.74 -8.36
#